data_3685cc090089f60d55aeb5a7df4c5563
#
_entry.id   3685cc090089f60d55aeb5a7df4c5563
#
_cell.length_a   1.000
_cell.length_b   1.000
_cell.length_c   1.000
_cell.angle_alpha   90.00
_cell.angle_beta   90.00
_cell.angle_gamma   90.00
#
_symmetry.space_group_name_H-M   'P 1'
#
loop_
_entity.id
_entity.type
_entity.pdbx_description
1 polymer ?
#
loop_
_entity_poly.entity_id
_entity_poly.type
_entity_poly.pdbx_seq_one_letter_code
_entity_poly.pdbx_strand_id
1 'polypeptide(L)'
;MGITTTDGGGAYRTVRPAPTYTGEMRCDHFDAGTCHSCSLLPQPYERQLTGKVEAVAATLSAVPGAGEIAWLAPASSPEKGFRTSAKLVVGGTRRRPTLGILGTDRRGVDLPGCPIQHPAINRATPGLKRFIRSLDLTPYDVPTKRGELKNILVTVGADERLMIRFVLRSRERVSDIRAALPLLRDLVPAAHVVTTNIHPTHEAIVEGPDEIILTRARTLPLSVEGLELGTRSFAQTNARVASALYEQAALWASQPFTDGRLPESLWDLYCGVGGFALACARAGFPRVTGVEVSSGAISSAISAARHAGLSRGAATFIADDATAWARGRDAAQVPDVIVVNPPRRGIGADLAAYLNECSAPRIIYSSCNPTTLAADLARMPSLRAVEGRLFDMFPHTTHAEVALLLERA
;
A
#
# COMPACT_ATOMS: atom_id res chain seq x y z
N MET A 1 8.91 -40.79 -3.84
CA MET A 1 7.77 -41.68 -3.64
C MET A 1 6.53 -40.91 -4.00
N GLY A 2 5.87 -41.28 -5.10
CA GLY A 2 4.69 -40.62 -5.61
C GLY A 2 3.46 -41.06 -4.83
N ILE A 3 2.59 -40.12 -4.55
CA ILE A 3 1.23 -40.38 -4.08
C ILE A 3 0.30 -40.06 -5.24
N THR A 4 -0.38 -41.11 -5.71
CA THR A 4 -1.40 -41.12 -6.75
C THR A 4 -2.65 -40.39 -6.24
N THR A 5 -3.14 -39.47 -7.05
CA THR A 5 -4.38 -38.71 -6.87
C THR A 5 -5.59 -39.51 -7.31
N THR A 6 -6.64 -39.51 -6.49
CA THR A 6 -8.01 -39.80 -6.94
C THR A 6 -8.75 -38.52 -7.19
N ASP A 7 -9.46 -38.45 -8.32
CA ASP A 7 -10.21 -37.33 -8.83
C ASP A 7 -11.27 -36.77 -7.87
N GLY A 8 -11.26 -35.43 -7.72
CA GLY A 8 -12.25 -34.65 -6.99
C GLY A 8 -11.83 -33.18 -6.98
N GLY A 9 -12.01 -32.51 -8.11
CA GLY A 9 -11.46 -31.24 -8.53
C GLY A 9 -11.53 -30.05 -7.61
N GLY A 10 -10.44 -29.61 -7.11
CA GLY A 10 -10.17 -28.29 -6.58
C GLY A 10 -8.67 -28.07 -6.59
N ALA A 11 -8.12 -27.59 -7.70
CA ALA A 11 -6.68 -27.35 -7.81
C ALA A 11 -6.29 -26.17 -6.91
N TYR A 12 -5.83 -26.46 -5.69
CA TYR A 12 -5.05 -25.50 -4.89
C TYR A 12 -3.79 -25.15 -5.69
N ARG A 13 -3.74 -23.93 -6.23
CA ARG A 13 -2.51 -23.38 -6.79
C ARG A 13 -1.50 -23.25 -5.64
N THR A 14 -0.53 -24.14 -5.61
CA THR A 14 0.63 -23.98 -4.73
C THR A 14 1.27 -22.62 -5.01
N VAL A 15 1.26 -21.74 -4.02
CA VAL A 15 1.98 -20.48 -4.06
C VAL A 15 3.45 -20.80 -4.31
N ARG A 16 3.98 -20.39 -5.47
CA ARG A 16 5.42 -20.53 -5.75
C ARG A 16 6.17 -19.75 -4.67
N PRO A 17 7.15 -20.35 -3.99
CA PRO A 17 7.98 -19.61 -3.06
C PRO A 17 8.59 -18.41 -3.80
N ALA A 18 8.51 -17.22 -3.19
CA ALA A 18 9.12 -16.03 -3.74
C ALA A 18 10.61 -16.28 -3.95
N PRO A 19 11.21 -15.88 -5.11
CA PRO A 19 12.62 -16.07 -5.32
C PRO A 19 13.41 -15.34 -4.23
N THR A 20 14.35 -16.03 -3.60
CA THR A 20 15.31 -15.45 -2.67
C THR A 20 16.22 -14.49 -3.41
N TYR A 21 16.29 -13.25 -2.96
CA TYR A 21 17.22 -12.26 -3.49
C TYR A 21 18.48 -12.29 -2.62
N THR A 22 19.59 -12.65 -3.23
CA THR A 22 20.93 -12.61 -2.62
C THR A 22 21.73 -11.52 -3.32
N GLY A 23 22.14 -10.49 -2.59
CA GLY A 23 22.98 -9.42 -3.13
C GLY A 23 23.03 -8.22 -2.19
N GLU A 24 24.21 -7.67 -1.97
CA GLU A 24 24.37 -6.41 -1.26
C GLU A 24 23.93 -5.25 -2.17
N MET A 25 22.91 -4.50 -1.73
CA MET A 25 22.56 -3.25 -2.38
C MET A 25 23.54 -2.15 -1.95
N ARG A 26 24.12 -1.44 -2.93
CA ARG A 26 24.90 -0.21 -2.69
C ARG A 26 24.07 1.01 -3.11
N CYS A 27 24.27 2.13 -2.40
CA CYS A 27 23.60 3.39 -2.67
C CYS A 27 24.53 4.56 -2.47
N ASP A 28 24.95 5.20 -3.58
CA ASP A 28 25.88 6.34 -3.56
C ASP A 28 25.35 7.50 -2.69
N HIS A 29 24.02 7.67 -2.62
CA HIS A 29 23.41 8.70 -1.77
C HIS A 29 23.54 8.39 -0.28
N PHE A 30 23.49 7.12 0.10
CA PHE A 30 23.71 6.67 1.48
C PHE A 30 25.19 6.79 1.84
N ASP A 31 26.08 6.30 0.97
CA ASP A 31 27.54 6.32 1.17
C ASP A 31 28.08 7.76 1.26
N ALA A 32 27.50 8.67 0.46
CA ALA A 32 27.82 10.12 0.51
C ALA A 32 27.17 10.86 1.71
N GLY A 33 26.36 10.19 2.55
CA GLY A 33 25.67 10.81 3.68
C GLY A 33 24.56 11.81 3.27
N THR A 34 24.11 11.81 2.00
CA THR A 34 23.07 12.71 1.51
C THR A 34 21.66 12.17 1.74
N CYS A 35 21.51 10.86 1.98
CA CYS A 35 20.23 10.21 2.27
C CYS A 35 20.43 9.10 3.31
N HIS A 36 19.61 9.10 4.36
CA HIS A 36 19.62 8.09 5.42
C HIS A 36 18.29 7.32 5.54
N SER A 37 17.46 7.35 4.48
CA SER A 37 16.13 6.71 4.52
C SER A 37 16.22 5.18 4.63
N CYS A 38 17.28 4.56 4.11
CA CYS A 38 17.53 3.12 4.14
C CYS A 38 18.43 2.78 5.35
N SER A 39 17.91 2.93 6.57
CA SER A 39 18.70 2.83 7.82
C SER A 39 19.34 1.45 8.07
N LEU A 40 18.78 0.37 7.49
CA LEU A 40 19.31 -1.00 7.60
C LEU A 40 20.19 -1.40 6.41
N LEU A 41 20.45 -0.51 5.46
CA LEU A 41 21.23 -0.81 4.26
C LEU A 41 22.61 -1.44 4.54
N PRO A 42 23.36 -1.07 5.61
CA PRO A 42 24.64 -1.69 5.92
C PRO A 42 24.54 -3.17 6.35
N GLN A 43 23.34 -3.68 6.65
CA GLN A 43 23.14 -5.05 7.08
C GLN A 43 22.79 -5.94 5.88
N PRO A 44 23.29 -7.19 5.82
CA PRO A 44 22.82 -8.18 4.84
C PRO A 44 21.30 -8.34 4.89
N TYR A 45 20.68 -8.47 3.72
CA TYR A 45 19.21 -8.46 3.63
C TYR A 45 18.53 -9.57 4.45
N GLU A 46 19.13 -10.76 4.52
CA GLU A 46 18.61 -11.86 5.37
C GLU A 46 18.57 -11.48 6.85
N ARG A 47 19.61 -10.76 7.33
CA ARG A 47 19.62 -10.25 8.71
C ARG A 47 18.57 -9.19 8.95
N GLN A 48 18.31 -8.33 7.96
CA GLN A 48 17.21 -7.37 8.05
C GLN A 48 15.86 -8.07 8.23
N LEU A 49 15.59 -9.11 7.44
CA LEU A 49 14.35 -9.91 7.55
C LEU A 49 14.23 -10.61 8.90
N THR A 50 15.27 -11.31 9.33
CA THR A 50 15.28 -12.00 10.62
C THR A 50 15.04 -11.03 11.77
N GLY A 51 15.78 -9.90 11.80
CA GLY A 51 15.60 -8.90 12.84
C GLY A 51 14.22 -8.25 12.84
N LYS A 52 13.56 -8.09 11.67
CA LYS A 52 12.17 -7.61 11.61
C LYS A 52 11.18 -8.63 12.18
N VAL A 53 11.34 -9.91 11.84
CA VAL A 53 10.49 -10.98 12.40
C VAL A 53 10.64 -11.04 13.90
N GLU A 54 11.88 -11.07 14.41
CA GLU A 54 12.17 -11.09 15.84
C GLU A 54 11.58 -9.88 16.59
N ALA A 55 11.72 -8.67 16.02
CA ALA A 55 11.18 -7.46 16.62
C ALA A 55 9.64 -7.46 16.67
N VAL A 56 8.97 -7.96 15.63
CA VAL A 56 7.52 -8.10 15.59
C VAL A 56 7.07 -9.17 16.60
N ALA A 57 7.70 -10.35 16.59
CA ALA A 57 7.38 -11.43 17.52
C ALA A 57 7.55 -11.00 18.97
N ALA A 58 8.66 -10.30 19.29
CA ALA A 58 8.89 -9.76 20.64
C ALA A 58 7.83 -8.73 21.05
N THR A 59 7.37 -7.88 20.12
CA THR A 59 6.31 -6.91 20.40
C THR A 59 4.98 -7.60 20.71
N LEU A 60 4.66 -8.68 20.00
CA LEU A 60 3.40 -9.39 20.14
C LEU A 60 3.41 -10.39 21.31
N SER A 61 4.56 -10.93 21.68
CA SER A 61 4.65 -11.92 22.80
C SER A 61 4.20 -11.39 24.16
N ALA A 62 4.16 -10.06 24.32
CA ALA A 62 3.63 -9.42 25.54
C ALA A 62 2.08 -9.44 25.60
N VAL A 63 1.39 -9.83 24.52
CA VAL A 63 -0.08 -9.86 24.46
C VAL A 63 -0.58 -11.25 24.84
N PRO A 64 -1.49 -11.37 25.83
CA PRO A 64 -2.15 -12.64 26.14
C PRO A 64 -2.81 -13.26 24.89
N GLY A 65 -2.59 -14.56 24.64
CA GLY A 65 -3.11 -15.25 23.45
C GLY A 65 -2.30 -15.05 22.16
N ALA A 66 -1.27 -14.22 22.15
CA ALA A 66 -0.36 -14.04 21.01
C ALA A 66 1.01 -14.75 21.20
N GLY A 67 1.22 -15.45 22.32
CA GLY A 67 2.52 -16.09 22.63
C GLY A 67 2.83 -17.37 21.82
N GLU A 68 1.85 -17.97 21.15
CA GLU A 68 1.97 -19.24 20.42
C GLU A 68 1.73 -19.09 18.91
N ILE A 69 2.03 -17.90 18.35
CA ILE A 69 1.86 -17.66 16.91
C ILE A 69 2.79 -18.58 16.11
N ALA A 70 2.23 -19.38 15.22
CA ALA A 70 3.00 -20.12 14.22
C ALA A 70 3.49 -19.15 13.13
N TRP A 71 4.77 -18.77 13.19
CA TRP A 71 5.35 -17.86 12.23
C TRP A 71 5.69 -18.53 10.92
N LEU A 72 5.07 -18.08 9.83
CA LEU A 72 5.42 -18.49 8.48
C LEU A 72 6.68 -17.77 8.00
N ALA A 73 7.37 -18.37 7.01
CA ALA A 73 8.52 -17.74 6.38
C ALA A 73 8.14 -16.33 5.85
N PRO A 74 8.97 -15.30 6.14
CA PRO A 74 8.65 -13.93 5.71
C PRO A 74 8.56 -13.82 4.19
N ALA A 75 7.66 -12.98 3.70
CA ALA A 75 7.58 -12.64 2.30
C ALA A 75 8.66 -11.59 1.99
N SER A 76 9.72 -12.00 1.33
CA SER A 76 10.83 -11.15 0.95
C SER A 76 10.50 -10.24 -0.23
N SER A 77 11.23 -9.13 -0.35
CA SER A 77 11.15 -8.16 -1.45
C SER A 77 12.41 -8.22 -2.32
N PRO A 78 12.33 -7.75 -3.57
CA PRO A 78 13.53 -7.28 -4.26
C PRO A 78 14.18 -6.17 -3.44
N GLU A 79 15.52 -6.17 -3.39
CA GLU A 79 16.28 -5.10 -2.72
C GLU A 79 16.31 -3.80 -3.52
N LYS A 80 16.15 -3.87 -4.85
CA LYS A 80 16.20 -2.75 -5.80
C LYS A 80 14.92 -2.65 -6.61
N GLY A 81 14.59 -1.44 -7.04
CA GLY A 81 13.51 -1.19 -7.99
C GLY A 81 12.10 -1.53 -7.50
N PHE A 82 11.93 -1.84 -6.22
CA PHE A 82 10.66 -2.33 -5.69
C PHE A 82 9.63 -1.23 -5.48
N ARG A 83 10.09 0.02 -5.29
CA ARG A 83 9.23 1.13 -4.91
C ARG A 83 8.53 1.72 -6.12
N THR A 84 7.25 1.40 -6.29
CA THR A 84 6.42 1.84 -7.42
C THR A 84 5.78 3.21 -7.21
N SER A 85 5.90 3.82 -6.02
CA SER A 85 5.38 5.16 -5.75
C SER A 85 6.41 5.99 -4.99
N ALA A 86 6.74 7.17 -5.51
CA ALA A 86 7.67 8.11 -4.91
C ALA A 86 7.06 9.48 -4.72
N LYS A 87 7.27 10.06 -3.55
CA LYS A 87 7.09 11.47 -3.29
C LYS A 87 8.43 12.15 -3.48
N LEU A 88 8.56 12.95 -4.54
CA LEU A 88 9.74 13.71 -4.83
C LEU A 88 9.56 15.15 -4.30
N VAL A 89 10.28 15.50 -3.25
CA VAL A 89 10.33 16.89 -2.77
C VAL A 89 11.03 17.72 -3.82
N VAL A 90 10.42 18.84 -4.20
CA VAL A 90 10.98 19.78 -5.18
C VAL A 90 11.77 20.85 -4.43
N GLY A 91 13.05 20.94 -4.73
CA GLY A 91 13.95 21.94 -4.13
C GLY A 91 14.85 22.62 -5.16
N GLY A 92 15.93 23.24 -4.70
CA GLY A 92 16.85 23.96 -5.54
C GLY A 92 16.29 25.28 -6.08
N THR A 93 16.57 25.59 -7.32
CA THR A 93 16.10 26.82 -7.99
C THR A 93 15.31 26.49 -9.26
N ARG A 94 14.58 27.46 -9.81
CA ARG A 94 13.86 27.32 -11.11
C ARG A 94 14.76 26.81 -12.23
N ARG A 95 16.02 27.25 -12.26
CA ARG A 95 17.00 26.83 -13.27
C ARG A 95 17.71 25.53 -12.95
N ARG A 96 17.83 25.17 -11.66
CA ARG A 96 18.47 23.95 -11.17
C ARG A 96 17.56 23.27 -10.13
N PRO A 97 16.41 22.73 -10.54
CA PRO A 97 15.52 22.06 -9.60
C PRO A 97 16.13 20.72 -9.15
N THR A 98 15.93 20.40 -7.88
CA THR A 98 16.24 19.09 -7.27
C THR A 98 14.95 18.31 -7.07
N LEU A 99 15.02 16.98 -7.23
CA LEU A 99 13.92 16.05 -6.96
C LEU A 99 14.43 14.92 -6.07
N GLY A 100 13.83 14.78 -4.89
CA GLY A 100 14.25 13.75 -3.93
C GLY A 100 13.53 13.85 -2.60
N ILE A 101 14.25 14.06 -1.51
CA ILE A 101 13.71 14.10 -0.15
C ILE A 101 13.93 15.48 0.50
N LEU A 102 13.30 15.69 1.66
CA LEU A 102 13.59 16.83 2.51
C LEU A 102 14.81 16.51 3.38
N GLY A 103 15.83 17.33 3.32
CA GLY A 103 17.03 17.23 4.17
C GLY A 103 16.76 17.67 5.62
N THR A 104 17.77 17.49 6.47
CA THR A 104 17.72 17.90 7.90
C THR A 104 17.62 19.41 8.07
N ASP A 105 18.16 20.17 7.11
CA ASP A 105 18.02 21.63 6.98
C ASP A 105 16.65 22.08 6.43
N ARG A 106 15.73 21.13 6.20
CA ARG A 106 14.40 21.32 5.62
C ARG A 106 14.42 21.86 4.17
N ARG A 107 15.52 21.61 3.45
CA ARG A 107 15.62 21.90 1.99
C ARG A 107 15.57 20.63 1.18
N GLY A 108 15.19 20.76 -0.09
CA GLY A 108 15.11 19.60 -1.00
C GLY A 108 16.50 19.08 -1.38
N VAL A 109 16.75 17.81 -1.13
CA VAL A 109 17.95 17.06 -1.52
C VAL A 109 17.68 16.32 -2.83
N ASP A 110 18.60 16.40 -3.78
CA ASP A 110 18.49 15.70 -5.06
C ASP A 110 18.89 14.23 -4.93
N LEU A 111 18.03 13.31 -5.42
CA LEU A 111 18.32 11.88 -5.36
C LEU A 111 18.15 11.23 -6.74
N PRO A 112 18.96 11.59 -7.73
CA PRO A 112 18.91 10.96 -9.05
C PRO A 112 19.32 9.49 -8.95
N GLY A 113 18.58 8.60 -9.63
CA GLY A 113 18.94 7.19 -9.70
C GLY A 113 18.82 6.43 -8.38
N CYS A 114 17.91 6.85 -7.48
CA CYS A 114 17.69 6.15 -6.22
C CYS A 114 17.41 4.65 -6.47
N PRO A 115 18.24 3.72 -5.93
CA PRO A 115 18.18 2.31 -6.33
C PRO A 115 16.92 1.59 -5.89
N ILE A 116 16.23 2.04 -4.84
CA ILE A 116 14.96 1.42 -4.40
C ILE A 116 13.77 1.84 -5.26
N GLN A 117 13.85 2.98 -5.98
CA GLN A 117 12.77 3.43 -6.85
C GLN A 117 12.68 2.55 -8.10
N HIS A 118 11.44 2.30 -8.55
CA HIS A 118 11.21 1.63 -9.82
C HIS A 118 11.94 2.35 -10.97
N PRO A 119 12.58 1.64 -11.90
CA PRO A 119 13.36 2.26 -12.96
C PRO A 119 12.60 3.33 -13.77
N ALA A 120 11.28 3.16 -13.97
CA ALA A 120 10.45 4.14 -14.68
C ALA A 120 10.41 5.51 -13.97
N ILE A 121 10.45 5.55 -12.62
CA ILE A 121 10.53 6.80 -11.85
C ILE A 121 11.88 7.49 -12.12
N ASN A 122 12.97 6.72 -12.04
CA ASN A 122 14.30 7.24 -12.28
C ASN A 122 14.45 7.78 -13.72
N ARG A 123 13.88 7.08 -14.72
CA ARG A 123 13.85 7.56 -16.13
C ARG A 123 13.03 8.83 -16.31
N ALA A 124 11.95 9.01 -15.56
CA ALA A 124 11.09 10.20 -15.64
C ALA A 124 11.74 11.45 -15.01
N THR A 125 12.57 11.28 -13.99
CA THR A 125 13.13 12.38 -13.17
C THR A 125 13.85 13.46 -14.00
N PRO A 126 14.73 13.16 -14.97
CA PRO A 126 15.36 14.18 -15.81
C PRO A 126 14.35 14.97 -16.65
N GLY A 127 13.32 14.30 -17.18
CA GLY A 127 12.23 14.94 -17.94
C GLY A 127 11.42 15.88 -17.06
N LEU A 128 11.07 15.48 -15.85
CA LEU A 128 10.37 16.32 -14.88
C LEU A 128 11.17 17.55 -14.50
N LYS A 129 12.49 17.45 -14.28
CA LYS A 129 13.36 18.59 -14.04
C LYS A 129 13.40 19.56 -15.23
N ARG A 130 13.41 19.04 -16.46
CA ARG A 130 13.32 19.88 -17.68
C ARG A 130 11.97 20.57 -17.75
N PHE A 131 10.88 19.89 -17.45
CA PHE A 131 9.52 20.47 -17.42
C PHE A 131 9.40 21.60 -16.41
N ILE A 132 9.92 21.44 -15.18
CA ILE A 132 9.95 22.50 -14.16
C ILE A 132 10.66 23.75 -14.70
N ARG A 133 11.82 23.57 -15.35
CA ARG A 133 12.59 24.69 -15.95
C ARG A 133 11.83 25.38 -17.07
N SER A 134 11.25 24.60 -17.99
CA SER A 134 10.54 25.16 -19.15
C SER A 134 9.33 26.04 -18.76
N LEU A 135 8.67 25.72 -17.65
CA LEU A 135 7.55 26.50 -17.14
C LEU A 135 7.96 27.52 -16.07
N ASP A 136 9.25 27.67 -15.78
CA ASP A 136 9.74 28.54 -14.72
C ASP A 136 9.01 28.33 -13.37
N LEU A 137 8.68 27.06 -13.04
CA LEU A 137 8.00 26.72 -11.79
C LEU A 137 8.95 26.93 -10.62
N THR A 138 8.57 27.76 -9.67
CA THR A 138 9.40 28.04 -8.50
C THR A 138 9.29 26.92 -7.47
N PRO A 139 10.39 26.20 -7.13
CA PRO A 139 10.40 25.25 -6.04
C PRO A 139 9.96 25.91 -4.73
N TYR A 140 9.18 25.16 -3.92
CA TYR A 140 8.77 25.63 -2.62
C TYR A 140 9.90 25.44 -1.59
N ASP A 141 10.35 26.54 -1.01
CA ASP A 141 11.34 26.53 0.06
C ASP A 141 10.66 26.51 1.43
N VAL A 142 10.80 25.40 2.15
CA VAL A 142 10.12 25.18 3.43
C VAL A 142 10.55 26.19 4.50
N PRO A 143 11.85 26.53 4.66
CA PRO A 143 12.30 27.53 5.66
C PRO A 143 11.68 28.92 5.45
N THR A 144 11.62 29.39 4.21
CA THR A 144 11.12 30.74 3.92
C THR A 144 9.62 30.77 3.61
N LYS A 145 8.98 29.58 3.46
CA LYS A 145 7.56 29.42 3.08
C LYS A 145 7.19 30.11 1.75
N ARG A 146 8.14 30.16 0.81
CA ARG A 146 7.98 30.82 -0.50
C ARG A 146 8.15 29.79 -1.62
N GLY A 147 7.55 30.08 -2.77
CA GLY A 147 7.56 29.19 -3.94
C GLY A 147 6.21 28.55 -4.18
N GLU A 148 6.10 27.77 -5.23
CA GLU A 148 4.82 27.24 -5.71
C GLU A 148 4.78 25.72 -5.74
N LEU A 149 5.78 25.06 -6.32
CA LEU A 149 5.82 23.60 -6.51
C LEU A 149 6.48 22.92 -5.31
N LYS A 150 5.68 22.21 -4.50
CA LYS A 150 6.13 21.55 -3.27
C LYS A 150 6.70 20.17 -3.52
N ASN A 151 5.92 19.33 -4.20
CA ASN A 151 6.26 17.93 -4.44
C ASN A 151 5.81 17.51 -5.85
N ILE A 152 6.42 16.48 -6.36
CA ILE A 152 5.88 15.69 -7.46
C ILE A 152 5.71 14.27 -6.94
N LEU A 153 4.47 13.74 -6.97
CA LEU A 153 4.21 12.35 -6.68
C LEU A 153 4.18 11.60 -8.01
N VAL A 154 4.93 10.52 -8.07
CA VAL A 154 5.00 9.66 -9.26
C VAL A 154 4.65 8.25 -8.84
N THR A 155 3.61 7.68 -9.44
CA THR A 155 3.22 6.27 -9.24
C THR A 155 3.32 5.53 -10.56
N VAL A 156 3.93 4.35 -10.51
CA VAL A 156 4.12 3.45 -11.65
C VAL A 156 2.98 2.44 -11.67
N GLY A 157 2.29 2.36 -12.79
CA GLY A 157 1.28 1.35 -13.06
C GLY A 157 1.82 0.16 -13.84
N ALA A 158 0.90 -0.70 -14.27
CA ALA A 158 1.19 -1.72 -15.27
C ALA A 158 1.74 -1.06 -16.55
N ASP A 159 2.54 -1.80 -17.31
CA ASP A 159 3.18 -1.31 -18.54
C ASP A 159 4.05 -0.05 -18.33
N GLU A 160 4.55 0.17 -17.10
CA GLU A 160 5.38 1.31 -16.71
C GLU A 160 4.74 2.69 -16.95
N ARG A 161 3.44 2.77 -17.21
CA ARG A 161 2.72 4.05 -17.28
C ARG A 161 2.78 4.77 -15.94
N LEU A 162 2.80 6.10 -15.99
CA LEU A 162 2.97 6.93 -14.81
C LEU A 162 1.71 7.77 -14.52
N MET A 163 1.34 7.79 -13.25
CA MET A 163 0.51 8.86 -12.68
C MET A 163 1.46 9.89 -12.07
N ILE A 164 1.34 11.14 -12.51
CA ILE A 164 2.18 12.25 -12.07
C ILE A 164 1.30 13.33 -11.47
N ARG A 165 1.52 13.66 -10.20
CA ARG A 165 0.80 14.69 -9.47
C ARG A 165 1.74 15.80 -9.07
N PHE A 166 1.46 17.02 -9.53
CA PHE A 166 2.16 18.22 -9.13
C PHE A 166 1.45 18.83 -7.90
N VAL A 167 2.09 18.85 -6.75
CA VAL A 167 1.55 19.46 -5.53
C VAL A 167 1.97 20.92 -5.50
N LEU A 168 1.00 21.81 -5.66
CA LEU A 168 1.17 23.24 -5.76
C LEU A 168 0.66 23.94 -4.51
N ARG A 169 1.24 25.10 -4.19
CA ARG A 169 0.75 25.95 -3.11
C ARG A 169 -0.56 26.64 -3.47
N SER A 170 -0.76 26.98 -4.73
CA SER A 170 -1.91 27.73 -5.23
C SER A 170 -2.43 27.20 -6.57
N ARG A 171 -3.49 27.80 -7.11
CA ARG A 171 -4.03 27.45 -8.43
C ARG A 171 -3.37 28.22 -9.58
N GLU A 172 -2.50 29.19 -9.30
CA GLU A 172 -1.96 30.14 -10.28
C GLU A 172 -1.28 29.46 -11.48
N ARG A 173 -0.60 28.30 -11.25
CA ARG A 173 0.17 27.61 -12.29
C ARG A 173 -0.57 26.43 -12.93
N VAL A 174 -1.83 26.18 -12.55
CA VAL A 174 -2.61 25.05 -13.08
C VAL A 174 -2.84 25.17 -14.59
N SER A 175 -3.20 26.36 -15.06
CA SER A 175 -3.42 26.64 -16.49
C SER A 175 -2.16 26.41 -17.32
N ASP A 176 -1.01 26.84 -16.81
CA ASP A 176 0.29 26.71 -17.49
C ASP A 176 0.69 25.23 -17.61
N ILE A 177 0.56 24.46 -16.52
CA ILE A 177 0.84 23.02 -16.52
C ILE A 177 -0.12 22.30 -17.49
N ARG A 178 -1.40 22.67 -17.53
CA ARG A 178 -2.38 22.11 -18.46
C ARG A 178 -2.03 22.38 -19.92
N ALA A 179 -1.67 23.62 -20.24
CA ALA A 179 -1.27 24.00 -21.59
C ALA A 179 0.01 23.29 -22.04
N ALA A 180 0.91 22.97 -21.10
CA ALA A 180 2.19 22.33 -21.38
C ALA A 180 2.13 20.78 -21.31
N LEU A 181 0.95 20.16 -21.23
CA LEU A 181 0.84 18.67 -21.26
C LEU A 181 1.50 18.01 -22.48
N PRO A 182 1.43 18.59 -23.71
CA PRO A 182 2.18 18.04 -24.85
C PRO A 182 3.69 17.99 -24.56
N LEU A 183 4.28 19.08 -24.08
CA LEU A 183 5.69 19.14 -23.69
C LEU A 183 6.02 18.11 -22.59
N LEU A 184 5.14 17.94 -21.60
CA LEU A 184 5.36 16.92 -20.56
C LEU A 184 5.44 15.51 -21.17
N ARG A 185 4.57 15.19 -22.12
CA ARG A 185 4.58 13.89 -22.81
C ARG A 185 5.82 13.67 -23.65
N ASP A 186 6.35 14.71 -24.30
CA ASP A 186 7.60 14.65 -25.04
C ASP A 186 8.79 14.40 -24.10
N LEU A 187 8.78 14.99 -22.91
CA LEU A 187 9.84 14.88 -21.92
C LEU A 187 9.74 13.60 -21.05
N VAL A 188 8.52 13.12 -20.84
CA VAL A 188 8.17 11.94 -20.04
C VAL A 188 7.10 11.15 -20.80
N PRO A 189 7.46 10.35 -21.81
CA PRO A 189 6.49 9.64 -22.66
C PRO A 189 5.55 8.69 -21.88
N ALA A 190 6.00 8.18 -20.74
CA ALA A 190 5.20 7.33 -19.85
C ALA A 190 4.10 8.08 -19.08
N ALA A 191 4.00 9.42 -19.13
CA ALA A 191 2.98 10.19 -18.43
C ALA A 191 1.57 9.86 -18.96
N HIS A 192 0.79 9.16 -18.15
CA HIS A 192 -0.56 8.68 -18.50
C HIS A 192 -1.65 9.46 -17.80
N VAL A 193 -1.58 9.55 -16.47
CA VAL A 193 -2.48 10.37 -15.66
C VAL A 193 -1.67 11.54 -15.10
N VAL A 194 -2.12 12.77 -15.34
CA VAL A 194 -1.48 13.97 -14.81
C VAL A 194 -2.50 14.77 -14.03
N THR A 195 -2.12 15.17 -12.82
CA THR A 195 -2.96 15.97 -11.94
C THR A 195 -2.18 17.10 -11.29
N THR A 196 -2.90 18.08 -10.80
CA THR A 196 -2.40 19.07 -9.84
C THR A 196 -3.20 18.95 -8.55
N ASN A 197 -2.50 18.98 -7.43
CA ASN A 197 -3.10 19.01 -6.10
C ASN A 197 -2.76 20.33 -5.41
N ILE A 198 -3.75 20.99 -4.82
CA ILE A 198 -3.57 22.28 -4.20
C ILE A 198 -3.42 22.12 -2.69
N HIS A 199 -2.24 22.49 -2.20
CA HIS A 199 -1.86 22.39 -0.79
C HIS A 199 -1.34 23.74 -0.28
N PRO A 200 -2.22 24.65 0.16
CA PRO A 200 -1.83 26.02 0.53
C PRO A 200 -1.13 26.11 1.89
N THR A 201 -1.38 25.17 2.81
CA THR A 201 -0.86 25.20 4.18
C THR A 201 0.62 24.80 4.27
N HIS A 202 1.28 25.09 5.39
CA HIS A 202 2.68 24.75 5.66
C HIS A 202 2.84 23.47 6.50
N GLU A 203 1.81 22.66 6.53
CA GLU A 203 1.77 21.41 7.30
C GLU A 203 2.62 20.31 6.66
N ALA A 204 3.00 19.33 7.48
CA ALA A 204 3.80 18.17 7.04
C ALA A 204 3.00 17.15 6.22
N ILE A 205 1.70 17.42 5.95
CA ILE A 205 0.90 16.59 5.05
C ILE A 205 1.39 16.75 3.60
N VAL A 206 1.19 15.70 2.82
CA VAL A 206 1.75 15.62 1.45
C VAL A 206 0.88 16.32 0.44
N GLU A 207 -0.44 16.29 0.65
CA GLU A 207 -1.48 16.65 -0.30
C GLU A 207 -2.56 17.50 0.37
N GLY A 208 -3.09 18.44 -0.38
CA GLY A 208 -4.24 19.25 0.03
C GLY A 208 -5.58 18.60 -0.41
N PRO A 209 -6.70 19.24 -0.08
CA PRO A 209 -8.02 18.70 -0.36
C PRO A 209 -8.41 18.75 -1.85
N ASP A 210 -7.86 19.71 -2.61
CA ASP A 210 -8.27 19.97 -3.98
C ASP A 210 -7.39 19.23 -4.99
N GLU A 211 -7.99 18.33 -5.75
CA GLU A 211 -7.34 17.58 -6.83
C GLU A 211 -7.93 17.97 -8.18
N ILE A 212 -7.11 18.38 -9.13
CA ILE A 212 -7.51 18.80 -10.48
C ILE A 212 -6.87 17.86 -11.50
N ILE A 213 -7.69 17.06 -12.17
CA ILE A 213 -7.22 16.13 -13.21
C ILE A 213 -7.02 16.92 -14.51
N LEU A 214 -5.84 16.77 -15.11
CA LEU A 214 -5.45 17.51 -16.32
C LEU A 214 -5.57 16.65 -17.59
N THR A 215 -5.52 15.33 -17.47
CA THR A 215 -5.59 14.36 -18.57
C THR A 215 -6.98 13.77 -18.73
N ARG A 216 -7.24 13.14 -19.89
CA ARG A 216 -8.46 12.36 -20.11
C ARG A 216 -8.49 11.09 -19.25
N ALA A 217 -7.35 10.41 -19.13
CA ALA A 217 -7.21 9.27 -18.23
C ALA A 217 -7.31 9.75 -16.77
N ARG A 218 -8.05 9.02 -15.94
CA ARG A 218 -8.33 9.36 -14.54
C ARG A 218 -7.85 8.30 -13.57
N THR A 219 -7.57 7.09 -14.06
CA THR A 219 -7.11 5.94 -13.29
C THR A 219 -5.83 5.38 -13.89
N LEU A 220 -5.05 4.70 -13.07
CA LEU A 220 -3.82 4.02 -13.43
C LEU A 220 -3.99 2.53 -13.10
N PRO A 221 -3.98 1.61 -14.09
CA PRO A 221 -3.91 0.19 -13.83
C PRO A 221 -2.63 -0.13 -13.06
N LEU A 222 -2.75 -0.90 -11.98
CA LEU A 222 -1.61 -1.28 -11.15
C LEU A 222 -0.99 -2.61 -11.58
N SER A 223 0.28 -2.83 -11.22
CA SER A 223 0.98 -4.11 -11.44
C SER A 223 0.43 -5.23 -10.55
N VAL A 224 -0.28 -4.92 -9.48
CA VAL A 224 -1.11 -5.89 -8.75
C VAL A 224 -2.32 -6.17 -9.63
N GLU A 225 -2.45 -7.39 -10.08
CA GLU A 225 -3.42 -7.81 -11.09
C GLU A 225 -4.84 -7.31 -10.79
N GLY A 226 -5.42 -6.63 -11.79
CA GLY A 226 -6.79 -6.14 -11.78
C GLY A 226 -7.08 -4.98 -10.84
N LEU A 227 -6.09 -4.41 -10.15
CA LEU A 227 -6.30 -3.19 -9.38
C LEU A 227 -6.15 -1.94 -10.23
N GLU A 228 -6.98 -0.94 -9.95
CA GLU A 228 -6.89 0.40 -10.52
C GLU A 228 -6.69 1.45 -9.42
N LEU A 229 -5.79 2.39 -9.66
CA LEU A 229 -5.54 3.51 -8.77
C LEU A 229 -6.23 4.77 -9.29
N GLY A 230 -7.17 5.29 -8.54
CA GLY A 230 -7.70 6.64 -8.72
C GLY A 230 -6.73 7.69 -8.18
N THR A 231 -6.92 8.94 -8.63
CA THR A 231 -5.98 10.03 -8.30
C THR A 231 -5.90 10.38 -6.81
N ARG A 232 -6.88 9.99 -6.01
CA ARG A 232 -6.92 10.22 -4.54
C ARG A 232 -6.89 8.92 -3.73
N SER A 233 -6.55 7.81 -4.37
CA SER A 233 -6.52 6.51 -3.71
C SER A 233 -5.10 6.14 -3.31
N PHE A 234 -4.98 5.34 -2.26
CA PHE A 234 -3.72 4.76 -1.82
C PHE A 234 -3.52 3.38 -2.45
N ALA A 235 -2.29 3.07 -2.83
CA ALA A 235 -1.85 1.73 -3.16
C ALA A 235 -0.52 1.43 -2.47
N GLN A 236 -0.29 0.17 -2.13
CA GLN A 236 0.97 -0.30 -1.57
C GLN A 236 2.13 0.01 -2.53
N THR A 237 3.23 0.49 -1.98
CA THR A 237 4.38 0.98 -2.79
C THR A 237 5.28 -0.14 -3.31
N ASN A 238 5.11 -1.37 -2.83
CA ASN A 238 5.82 -2.55 -3.26
C ASN A 238 4.80 -3.58 -3.79
N ALA A 239 4.51 -3.50 -5.08
CA ALA A 239 3.45 -4.28 -5.71
C ALA A 239 3.63 -5.79 -5.53
N ARG A 240 4.89 -6.29 -5.58
CA ARG A 240 5.19 -7.70 -5.42
C ARG A 240 4.85 -8.22 -4.01
N VAL A 241 5.27 -7.49 -2.99
CA VAL A 241 4.99 -7.85 -1.59
C VAL A 241 3.51 -7.67 -1.28
N ALA A 242 2.86 -6.66 -1.88
CA ALA A 242 1.41 -6.47 -1.78
C ALA A 242 0.63 -7.65 -2.37
N SER A 243 1.04 -8.17 -3.54
CA SER A 243 0.42 -9.37 -4.12
C SER A 243 0.55 -10.57 -3.16
N ALA A 244 1.75 -10.79 -2.61
CA ALA A 244 1.97 -11.88 -1.66
C ALA A 244 1.14 -11.74 -0.37
N LEU A 245 0.91 -10.49 0.09
CA LEU A 245 0.05 -10.19 1.24
C LEU A 245 -1.42 -10.53 0.94
N TYR A 246 -1.93 -10.10 -0.21
CA TYR A 246 -3.31 -10.37 -0.62
C TYR A 246 -3.55 -11.86 -0.90
N GLU A 247 -2.59 -12.55 -1.52
CA GLU A 247 -2.63 -14.00 -1.76
C GLU A 247 -2.64 -14.78 -0.43
N GLN A 248 -1.82 -14.39 0.54
CA GLN A 248 -1.79 -15.01 1.86
C GLN A 248 -3.11 -14.84 2.60
N ALA A 249 -3.68 -13.64 2.56
CA ALA A 249 -4.97 -13.37 3.18
C ALA A 249 -6.09 -14.20 2.52
N ALA A 250 -6.11 -14.29 1.19
CA ALA A 250 -7.07 -15.11 0.47
C ALA A 250 -6.92 -16.62 0.79
N LEU A 251 -5.66 -17.08 0.95
CA LEU A 251 -5.38 -18.46 1.36
C LEU A 251 -5.95 -18.75 2.75
N TRP A 252 -5.63 -17.90 3.74
CA TRP A 252 -6.15 -18.05 5.10
C TRP A 252 -7.68 -17.94 5.14
N ALA A 253 -8.24 -16.97 4.39
CA ALA A 253 -9.67 -16.79 4.33
C ALA A 253 -10.40 -18.04 3.82
N SER A 254 -9.82 -18.75 2.84
CA SER A 254 -10.43 -19.90 2.17
C SER A 254 -10.24 -21.25 2.89
N GLN A 255 -9.47 -21.29 3.99
CA GLN A 255 -9.27 -22.53 4.75
C GLN A 255 -10.59 -23.03 5.35
N PRO A 256 -10.90 -24.34 5.31
CA PRO A 256 -12.03 -24.88 6.05
C PRO A 256 -11.96 -24.55 7.55
N PHE A 257 -13.09 -24.43 8.18
CA PHE A 257 -13.16 -24.38 9.65
C PHE A 257 -12.93 -25.80 10.24
N THR A 258 -12.75 -25.87 11.55
CA THR A 258 -12.48 -27.14 12.25
C THR A 258 -13.61 -28.17 12.09
N ASP A 259 -14.84 -27.75 11.79
CA ASP A 259 -16.00 -28.57 11.49
C ASP A 259 -16.07 -29.03 10.02
N GLY A 260 -15.09 -28.64 9.17
CA GLY A 260 -15.03 -28.93 7.76
C GLY A 260 -15.84 -28.00 6.86
N ARG A 261 -16.61 -27.07 7.41
CA ARG A 261 -17.38 -26.06 6.64
C ARG A 261 -16.44 -25.07 5.94
N LEU A 262 -16.75 -24.74 4.71
CA LEU A 262 -16.04 -23.68 3.97
C LEU A 262 -16.64 -22.31 4.28
N PRO A 263 -15.81 -21.28 4.40
CA PRO A 263 -16.27 -19.90 4.53
C PRO A 263 -16.98 -19.43 3.23
N GLU A 264 -18.13 -18.75 3.36
CA GLU A 264 -18.93 -18.26 2.23
C GLU A 264 -19.01 -16.75 2.14
N SER A 265 -18.71 -16.04 3.21
CA SER A 265 -18.86 -14.58 3.30
C SER A 265 -17.66 -13.91 3.95
N LEU A 266 -17.31 -12.73 3.42
CA LEU A 266 -16.15 -11.97 3.88
C LEU A 266 -16.44 -10.47 3.89
N TRP A 267 -16.02 -9.78 4.95
CA TRP A 267 -15.88 -8.33 4.98
C TRP A 267 -14.40 -7.94 4.90
N ASP A 268 -14.09 -6.93 4.06
CA ASP A 268 -12.79 -6.25 3.99
C ASP A 268 -13.00 -4.83 4.52
N LEU A 269 -12.67 -4.62 5.79
CA LEU A 269 -12.80 -3.33 6.46
C LEU A 269 -11.52 -2.51 6.26
N TYR A 270 -11.65 -1.27 5.85
CA TYR A 270 -10.58 -0.41 5.31
C TYR A 270 -10.06 -0.93 3.96
N CYS A 271 -10.97 -1.33 3.06
CA CYS A 271 -10.60 -2.05 1.83
C CYS A 271 -9.79 -1.23 0.81
N GLY A 272 -9.74 0.09 0.94
CA GLY A 272 -9.06 0.97 -0.02
C GLY A 272 -9.54 0.73 -1.45
N VAL A 273 -8.62 0.43 -2.36
CA VAL A 273 -8.93 0.10 -3.77
C VAL A 273 -9.34 -1.39 -3.97
N GLY A 274 -9.57 -2.11 -2.89
CA GLY A 274 -10.13 -3.47 -2.92
C GLY A 274 -9.09 -4.59 -2.99
N GLY A 275 -7.85 -4.37 -2.53
CA GLY A 275 -6.78 -5.35 -2.66
C GLY A 275 -7.10 -6.73 -2.08
N PHE A 276 -7.49 -6.78 -0.80
CA PHE A 276 -7.88 -8.03 -0.13
C PHE A 276 -9.21 -8.56 -0.66
N ALA A 277 -10.23 -7.70 -0.76
CA ALA A 277 -11.56 -8.08 -1.24
C ALA A 277 -11.50 -8.75 -2.62
N LEU A 278 -10.75 -8.16 -3.57
CA LEU A 278 -10.65 -8.70 -4.93
C LEU A 278 -9.81 -9.98 -4.98
N ALA A 279 -8.78 -10.10 -4.15
CA ALA A 279 -7.99 -11.33 -4.05
C ALA A 279 -8.86 -12.50 -3.53
N CYS A 280 -9.67 -12.27 -2.48
CA CYS A 280 -10.58 -13.27 -1.93
C CYS A 280 -11.69 -13.62 -2.93
N ALA A 281 -12.31 -12.63 -3.61
CA ALA A 281 -13.34 -12.89 -4.61
C ALA A 281 -12.81 -13.74 -5.79
N ARG A 282 -11.56 -13.51 -6.24
CA ARG A 282 -10.90 -14.35 -7.27
C ARG A 282 -10.55 -15.74 -6.77
N ALA A 283 -10.26 -15.89 -5.48
CA ALA A 283 -10.06 -17.18 -4.85
C ALA A 283 -11.36 -18.01 -4.72
N GLY A 284 -12.49 -17.45 -5.16
CA GLY A 284 -13.77 -18.16 -5.19
C GLY A 284 -14.71 -17.86 -4.03
N PHE A 285 -14.43 -16.83 -3.22
CA PHE A 285 -15.37 -16.41 -2.17
C PHE A 285 -16.72 -16.00 -2.76
N PRO A 286 -17.83 -16.59 -2.34
CA PRO A 286 -19.14 -16.33 -2.93
C PRO A 286 -19.64 -14.90 -2.68
N ARG A 287 -19.36 -14.33 -1.50
CA ARG A 287 -19.84 -13.01 -1.07
C ARG A 287 -18.75 -12.23 -0.37
N VAL A 288 -18.27 -11.18 -1.00
CA VAL A 288 -17.28 -10.26 -0.43
C VAL A 288 -17.86 -8.85 -0.35
N THR A 289 -17.73 -8.20 0.81
CA THR A 289 -18.12 -6.81 1.00
C THR A 289 -16.90 -6.00 1.45
N GLY A 290 -16.48 -5.03 0.64
CA GLY A 290 -15.44 -4.06 0.97
C GLY A 290 -16.04 -2.76 1.50
N VAL A 291 -15.51 -2.23 2.60
CA VAL A 291 -15.95 -0.96 3.22
C VAL A 291 -14.76 -0.02 3.36
N GLU A 292 -14.89 1.20 2.87
CA GLU A 292 -13.84 2.23 2.87
C GLU A 292 -14.49 3.62 2.88
N VAL A 293 -13.96 4.54 3.66
CA VAL A 293 -14.49 5.90 3.78
C VAL A 293 -14.30 6.73 2.49
N SER A 294 -13.26 6.44 1.72
CA SER A 294 -12.96 7.14 0.46
C SER A 294 -13.86 6.68 -0.69
N SER A 295 -14.82 7.50 -1.10
CA SER A 295 -15.65 7.22 -2.28
C SER A 295 -14.84 7.06 -3.57
N GLY A 296 -13.69 7.74 -3.68
CA GLY A 296 -12.77 7.59 -4.82
C GLY A 296 -12.09 6.22 -4.85
N ALA A 297 -11.69 5.69 -3.69
CA ALA A 297 -11.13 4.35 -3.57
C ALA A 297 -12.20 3.28 -3.89
N ILE A 298 -13.42 3.44 -3.39
CA ILE A 298 -14.56 2.58 -3.71
C ILE A 298 -14.87 2.58 -5.21
N SER A 299 -14.84 3.73 -5.86
CA SER A 299 -15.03 3.81 -7.32
C SER A 299 -13.96 3.00 -8.07
N SER A 300 -12.70 3.05 -7.61
CA SER A 300 -11.61 2.26 -8.16
C SER A 300 -11.81 0.76 -7.92
N ALA A 301 -12.23 0.36 -6.72
CA ALA A 301 -12.52 -1.04 -6.39
C ALA A 301 -13.66 -1.62 -7.23
N ILE A 302 -14.74 -0.86 -7.44
CA ILE A 302 -15.85 -1.25 -8.31
C ILE A 302 -15.39 -1.40 -9.77
N SER A 303 -14.55 -0.48 -10.26
CA SER A 303 -13.98 -0.57 -11.61
C SER A 303 -13.11 -1.81 -11.75
N ALA A 304 -12.24 -2.06 -10.78
CA ALA A 304 -11.36 -3.23 -10.75
C ALA A 304 -12.14 -4.55 -10.70
N ALA A 305 -13.22 -4.64 -9.91
CA ALA A 305 -14.10 -5.80 -9.87
C ALA A 305 -14.75 -6.11 -11.23
N ARG A 306 -15.22 -5.07 -11.93
CA ARG A 306 -15.78 -5.21 -13.28
C ARG A 306 -14.76 -5.70 -14.30
N HIS A 307 -13.55 -5.12 -14.29
CA HIS A 307 -12.46 -5.56 -15.18
C HIS A 307 -12.01 -6.99 -14.88
N ALA A 308 -12.10 -7.43 -13.64
CA ALA A 308 -11.84 -8.81 -13.24
C ALA A 308 -12.99 -9.78 -13.61
N GLY A 309 -14.07 -9.30 -14.22
CA GLY A 309 -15.24 -10.11 -14.58
C GLY A 309 -16.07 -10.61 -13.40
N LEU A 310 -15.90 -10.02 -12.21
CA LEU A 310 -16.66 -10.39 -11.01
C LEU A 310 -18.10 -9.90 -11.11
N SER A 311 -19.06 -10.75 -10.75
CA SER A 311 -20.46 -10.38 -10.68
C SER A 311 -20.70 -9.37 -9.52
N ARG A 312 -21.75 -8.57 -9.63
CA ARG A 312 -22.14 -7.63 -8.57
C ARG A 312 -22.48 -8.32 -7.24
N GLY A 313 -22.87 -9.60 -7.29
CA GLY A 313 -23.14 -10.38 -6.08
C GLY A 313 -21.89 -10.97 -5.43
N ALA A 314 -20.82 -11.19 -6.20
CA ALA A 314 -19.58 -11.75 -5.68
C ALA A 314 -18.74 -10.70 -4.93
N ALA A 315 -18.73 -9.45 -5.38
CA ALA A 315 -18.00 -8.36 -4.71
C ALA A 315 -18.84 -7.07 -4.69
N THR A 316 -19.12 -6.58 -3.49
CA THR A 316 -19.83 -5.33 -3.21
C THR A 316 -18.91 -4.36 -2.50
N PHE A 317 -18.94 -3.07 -2.88
CA PHE A 317 -18.11 -2.04 -2.25
C PHE A 317 -18.95 -0.87 -1.77
N ILE A 318 -18.72 -0.42 -0.54
CA ILE A 318 -19.54 0.56 0.19
C ILE A 318 -18.63 1.69 0.69
N ALA A 319 -19.02 2.93 0.38
CA ALA A 319 -18.33 4.12 0.89
C ALA A 319 -18.93 4.51 2.25
N ASP A 320 -18.28 4.10 3.34
CA ASP A 320 -18.76 4.37 4.71
C ASP A 320 -17.60 4.26 5.71
N ASP A 321 -17.79 4.74 6.94
CA ASP A 321 -16.87 4.46 8.04
C ASP A 321 -16.96 2.98 8.42
N ALA A 322 -15.83 2.27 8.34
CA ALA A 322 -15.77 0.83 8.53
C ALA A 322 -16.27 0.39 9.93
N THR A 323 -15.97 1.17 10.97
CA THR A 323 -16.39 0.89 12.34
C THR A 323 -17.89 1.09 12.53
N ALA A 324 -18.41 2.24 12.09
CA ALA A 324 -19.83 2.56 12.21
C ALA A 324 -20.67 1.58 11.38
N TRP A 325 -20.21 1.28 10.17
CA TRP A 325 -20.88 0.34 9.28
C TRP A 325 -20.95 -1.07 9.88
N ALA A 326 -19.84 -1.62 10.38
CA ALA A 326 -19.80 -2.96 10.97
C ALA A 326 -20.70 -3.07 12.23
N ARG A 327 -20.65 -2.09 13.12
CA ARG A 327 -21.48 -2.03 14.33
C ARG A 327 -22.97 -1.85 14.04
N GLY A 328 -23.32 -1.29 12.89
CA GLY A 328 -24.70 -1.14 12.44
C GLY A 328 -25.31 -2.40 11.79
N ARG A 329 -24.60 -3.53 11.77
CA ARG A 329 -25.09 -4.77 11.18
C ARG A 329 -25.73 -5.67 12.22
N ASP A 330 -26.80 -6.35 11.82
CA ASP A 330 -27.43 -7.38 12.64
C ASP A 330 -26.51 -8.60 12.79
N ALA A 331 -26.63 -9.34 13.88
CA ALA A 331 -25.82 -10.53 14.13
C ALA A 331 -25.88 -11.57 13.00
N ALA A 332 -27.02 -11.70 12.33
CA ALA A 332 -27.20 -12.60 11.17
C ALA A 332 -26.46 -12.15 9.89
N GLN A 333 -25.99 -10.91 9.84
CA GLN A 333 -25.24 -10.34 8.72
C GLN A 333 -23.73 -10.47 8.90
N VAL A 334 -23.26 -10.84 10.11
CA VAL A 334 -21.82 -11.00 10.39
C VAL A 334 -21.26 -12.12 9.50
N PRO A 335 -20.14 -11.88 8.81
CA PRO A 335 -19.58 -12.83 7.85
C PRO A 335 -18.80 -13.93 8.56
N ASP A 336 -18.43 -14.94 7.77
CA ASP A 336 -17.52 -16.01 8.19
C ASP A 336 -16.09 -15.51 8.43
N VAL A 337 -15.65 -14.52 7.66
CA VAL A 337 -14.28 -13.96 7.71
C VAL A 337 -14.35 -12.44 7.69
N ILE A 338 -13.55 -11.80 8.55
CA ILE A 338 -13.33 -10.34 8.50
C ILE A 338 -11.85 -10.09 8.25
N VAL A 339 -11.54 -9.29 7.22
CA VAL A 339 -10.20 -8.76 6.98
C VAL A 339 -10.16 -7.32 7.46
N VAL A 340 -9.11 -6.94 8.19
CA VAL A 340 -8.86 -5.55 8.57
C VAL A 340 -7.43 -5.15 8.20
N ASN A 341 -7.30 -4.02 7.51
CA ASN A 341 -5.99 -3.40 7.20
C ASN A 341 -6.05 -1.90 7.52
N PRO A 342 -6.03 -1.53 8.81
CA PRO A 342 -6.22 -0.16 9.26
C PRO A 342 -5.01 0.73 8.96
N PRO A 343 -5.16 2.07 9.03
CA PRO A 343 -4.03 2.98 9.05
C PRO A 343 -3.15 2.75 10.30
N ARG A 344 -1.98 3.40 10.34
CA ARG A 344 -0.94 3.24 11.40
C ARG A 344 -1.44 3.36 12.85
N ARG A 345 -2.60 4.00 13.08
CA ARG A 345 -3.20 4.16 14.42
C ARG A 345 -3.92 2.89 14.93
N GLY A 346 -4.05 1.85 14.11
CA GLY A 346 -4.83 0.64 14.43
C GLY A 346 -6.33 0.83 14.18
N ILE A 347 -7.13 -0.17 14.63
CA ILE A 347 -8.61 -0.18 14.49
C ILE A 347 -9.31 0.64 15.57
N GLY A 348 -8.64 0.91 16.69
CA GLY A 348 -9.21 1.63 17.82
C GLY A 348 -10.14 0.78 18.71
N ALA A 349 -10.54 1.35 19.83
CA ALA A 349 -11.30 0.63 20.88
C ALA A 349 -12.66 0.11 20.40
N ASP A 350 -13.40 0.93 19.65
CA ASP A 350 -14.76 0.60 19.24
C ASP A 350 -14.84 -0.58 18.28
N LEU A 351 -13.95 -0.61 17.25
CA LEU A 351 -13.91 -1.74 16.32
C LEU A 351 -13.29 -2.97 16.98
N ALA A 352 -12.29 -2.81 17.87
CA ALA A 352 -11.71 -3.92 18.59
C ALA A 352 -12.77 -4.59 19.51
N ALA A 353 -13.59 -3.81 20.24
CA ALA A 353 -14.69 -4.34 21.04
C ALA A 353 -15.70 -5.10 20.16
N TYR A 354 -16.11 -4.52 19.04
CA TYR A 354 -17.00 -5.18 18.10
C TYR A 354 -16.43 -6.51 17.59
N LEU A 355 -15.17 -6.54 17.15
CA LEU A 355 -14.51 -7.75 16.67
C LEU A 355 -14.34 -8.80 17.76
N ASN A 356 -14.16 -8.38 19.01
CA ASN A 356 -14.11 -9.28 20.16
C ASN A 356 -15.46 -9.98 20.43
N GLU A 357 -16.58 -9.29 20.19
CA GLU A 357 -17.93 -9.74 20.55
C GLU A 357 -18.70 -10.37 19.39
N CYS A 358 -18.42 -9.97 18.13
CA CYS A 358 -19.16 -10.46 16.96
C CYS A 358 -18.96 -11.97 16.76
N SER A 359 -19.86 -12.60 16.00
CA SER A 359 -19.85 -14.05 15.77
C SER A 359 -18.89 -14.53 14.66
N ALA A 360 -18.12 -13.63 14.02
CA ALA A 360 -17.18 -14.02 12.97
C ALA A 360 -16.14 -14.99 13.52
N PRO A 361 -16.03 -16.24 13.00
CA PRO A 361 -15.11 -17.23 13.55
C PRO A 361 -13.64 -16.94 13.19
N ARG A 362 -13.39 -16.17 12.13
CA ARG A 362 -12.03 -15.89 11.64
C ARG A 362 -11.84 -14.42 11.32
N ILE A 363 -10.69 -13.87 11.76
CA ILE A 363 -10.28 -12.51 11.44
C ILE A 363 -8.86 -12.55 10.87
N ILE A 364 -8.62 -11.81 9.79
CA ILE A 364 -7.30 -11.60 9.22
C ILE A 364 -6.92 -10.15 9.47
N TYR A 365 -5.89 -9.91 10.27
CA TYR A 365 -5.44 -8.59 10.63
C TYR A 365 -4.08 -8.26 10.00
N SER A 366 -4.06 -7.35 9.02
CA SER A 366 -2.82 -6.80 8.45
C SER A 366 -2.49 -5.46 9.09
N SER A 367 -1.23 -5.23 9.45
CA SER A 367 -0.79 -3.99 10.10
C SER A 367 0.63 -3.59 9.70
N CYS A 368 0.82 -2.31 9.42
CA CYS A 368 2.15 -1.71 9.25
C CYS A 368 2.75 -1.17 10.56
N ASN A 369 2.12 -1.41 11.72
CA ASN A 369 2.58 -0.96 13.02
C ASN A 369 2.34 -2.03 14.09
N PRO A 370 3.35 -2.86 14.42
CA PRO A 370 3.22 -3.93 15.42
C PRO A 370 2.78 -3.44 16.81
N THR A 371 3.15 -2.20 17.20
CA THR A 371 2.77 -1.65 18.50
C THR A 371 1.26 -1.41 18.62
N THR A 372 0.66 -0.81 17.59
CA THR A 372 -0.81 -0.62 17.59
C THR A 372 -1.55 -1.93 17.40
N LEU A 373 -1.00 -2.86 16.62
CA LEU A 373 -1.53 -4.22 16.51
C LEU A 373 -1.57 -4.92 17.87
N ALA A 374 -0.48 -4.88 18.64
CA ALA A 374 -0.42 -5.44 19.99
C ALA A 374 -1.48 -4.82 20.92
N ALA A 375 -1.63 -3.48 20.87
CA ALA A 375 -2.63 -2.78 21.67
C ALA A 375 -4.07 -3.14 21.28
N ASP A 376 -4.35 -3.38 20.00
CA ASP A 376 -5.66 -3.79 19.51
C ASP A 376 -5.95 -5.26 19.91
N LEU A 377 -4.97 -6.17 19.74
CA LEU A 377 -5.11 -7.57 20.18
C LEU A 377 -5.40 -7.69 21.67
N ALA A 378 -4.76 -6.87 22.51
CA ALA A 378 -5.02 -6.85 23.97
C ALA A 378 -6.47 -6.49 24.31
N ARG A 379 -7.22 -5.85 23.38
CA ARG A 379 -8.64 -5.54 23.51
C ARG A 379 -9.57 -6.64 22.97
N MET A 380 -8.99 -7.69 22.37
CA MET A 380 -9.74 -8.78 21.73
C MET A 380 -9.39 -10.14 22.36
N PRO A 381 -9.58 -10.32 23.68
CA PRO A 381 -9.16 -11.55 24.38
C PRO A 381 -9.93 -12.82 23.96
N SER A 382 -11.07 -12.69 23.26
CA SER A 382 -11.81 -13.82 22.71
C SER A 382 -11.21 -14.34 21.38
N LEU A 383 -10.17 -13.69 20.88
CA LEU A 383 -9.47 -14.05 19.66
C LEU A 383 -8.04 -14.49 19.98
N ARG A 384 -7.60 -15.57 19.35
CA ARG A 384 -6.24 -16.10 19.45
C ARG A 384 -5.54 -15.96 18.11
N ALA A 385 -4.32 -15.43 18.10
CA ALA A 385 -3.47 -15.43 16.92
C ALA A 385 -2.89 -16.84 16.72
N VAL A 386 -3.25 -17.49 15.60
CA VAL A 386 -2.82 -18.86 15.30
C VAL A 386 -1.65 -18.89 14.32
N GLU A 387 -1.65 -18.05 13.31
CA GLU A 387 -0.55 -17.91 12.36
C GLU A 387 -0.18 -16.45 12.16
N GLY A 388 1.09 -16.20 11.84
CA GLY A 388 1.60 -14.88 11.52
C GLY A 388 2.60 -14.93 10.37
N ARG A 389 2.59 -13.88 9.54
CA ARG A 389 3.57 -13.73 8.47
C ARG A 389 4.00 -12.28 8.34
N LEU A 390 5.32 -12.06 8.25
CA LEU A 390 5.90 -10.76 7.93
C LEU A 390 5.99 -10.59 6.41
N PHE A 391 5.65 -9.39 5.94
CA PHE A 391 5.75 -8.95 4.55
C PHE A 391 6.70 -7.77 4.47
N ASP A 392 7.86 -7.94 3.83
CA ASP A 392 8.86 -6.88 3.76
C ASP A 392 8.51 -5.83 2.72
N MET A 393 7.47 -5.04 3.04
CA MET A 393 6.98 -3.94 2.20
C MET A 393 8.03 -2.84 2.01
N PHE A 394 8.94 -2.68 2.98
CA PHE A 394 9.92 -1.60 3.03
C PHE A 394 11.33 -2.12 3.34
N PRO A 395 11.98 -2.81 2.38
CA PRO A 395 13.38 -3.24 2.51
C PRO A 395 14.30 -2.10 2.95
N HIS A 396 15.37 -2.45 3.62
CA HIS A 396 16.40 -1.54 4.13
C HIS A 396 15.94 -0.53 5.19
N THR A 397 14.72 -0.72 5.73
CA THR A 397 14.19 0.11 6.83
C THR A 397 13.69 -0.77 7.96
N THR A 398 13.46 -0.19 9.14
CA THR A 398 12.86 -0.89 10.30
C THR A 398 11.35 -1.10 10.17
N HIS A 399 10.71 -0.55 9.16
CA HIS A 399 9.27 -0.74 8.94
C HIS A 399 8.95 -2.18 8.54
N ALA A 400 7.89 -2.71 9.10
CA ALA A 400 7.37 -4.04 8.83
C ALA A 400 5.87 -3.96 8.52
N GLU A 401 5.41 -4.80 7.61
CA GLU A 401 4.01 -5.15 7.44
C GLU A 401 3.84 -6.57 7.97
N VAL A 402 2.88 -6.81 8.83
CA VAL A 402 2.59 -8.13 9.39
C VAL A 402 1.12 -8.45 9.23
N ALA A 403 0.81 -9.66 8.83
CA ALA A 403 -0.55 -10.17 8.85
C ALA A 403 -0.64 -11.33 9.85
N LEU A 404 -1.75 -11.36 10.58
CA LEU A 404 -2.10 -12.42 11.52
C LEU A 404 -3.42 -13.07 11.12
N LEU A 405 -3.47 -14.39 11.26
CA LEU A 405 -4.70 -15.15 11.28
C LEU A 405 -5.17 -15.27 12.72
N LEU A 406 -6.35 -14.76 13.00
CA LEU A 406 -6.98 -14.84 14.32
C LEU A 406 -8.20 -15.75 14.24
N GLU A 407 -8.36 -16.62 15.23
CA GLU A 407 -9.52 -17.49 15.38
C GLU A 407 -10.14 -17.34 16.78
N ARG A 408 -11.40 -17.68 16.92
CA ARG A 408 -12.08 -17.68 18.21
C ARG A 408 -11.42 -18.70 19.16
N ALA A 409 -11.19 -18.27 20.42
CA ALA A 409 -10.59 -19.10 21.47
C ALA A 409 -11.54 -20.20 21.97
#